data_ff63f6b31cd14a5016ecfa3ad39f5d12
#
_entry.id   ff63f6b31cd14a5016ecfa3ad39f5d12
#
_cell.length_a   1.000
_cell.length_b   1.000
_cell.length_c   1.000
_cell.angle_alpha   90.00
_cell.angle_beta   90.00
_cell.angle_gamma   90.00
#
_symmetry.space_group_name_H-M   'P 1'
#
loop_
_entity.id
_entity.type
_entity.pdbx_description
1 polymer ?
#
loop_
_entity_poly.entity_id
_entity_poly.type
_entity_poly.pdbx_seq_one_letter_code
_entity_poly.pdbx_strand_id
1 'polypeptide(L)'
;MDTGLLIPRQPYHMLLTEQYTKKIVLEYGISHFYECRVSNGVSEIKTSVPDGCIDVMFYWSTDYRKMGADVIGTLLQPHAVKVHSGYHYFGVRFLPGQRFLFDDTPFSEMVEHAIPLQDQPENHALIEKIAMAADFESRIAAFMAFYLPKYLADKSNAAMDGISHHMLQEILNRRGNVKISELAEGMGYSERYISRMFAEKTGIAPKKFCRIIRFQNALQEIEEKCIDHYELCDISEIGYYDEAHFIHDFKTFSGQSPVKFVNDLKQERMMERLKIL
;
A
#
# COMPACT_ATOMS: atom_id res chain seq x y z
N MET A 1 -2.98 17.91 9.79
CA MET A 1 -2.61 18.52 8.51
C MET A 1 -3.19 17.63 7.42
N ASP A 2 -4.26 18.07 6.78
CA ASP A 2 -4.82 17.34 5.63
C ASP A 2 -3.94 17.67 4.41
N THR A 3 -3.01 16.81 4.09
CA THR A 3 -2.08 17.00 2.96
C THR A 3 -2.75 16.73 1.61
N GLY A 4 -4.04 16.34 1.60
CA GLY A 4 -4.75 15.92 0.38
C GLY A 4 -4.16 14.64 -0.26
N LEU A 5 -3.04 14.12 0.27
CA LEU A 5 -2.38 12.92 -0.22
C LEU A 5 -3.01 11.67 0.41
N LEU A 6 -3.31 10.70 -0.42
CA LEU A 6 -3.79 9.40 0.04
C LEU A 6 -2.68 8.67 0.81
N ILE A 7 -2.95 8.33 2.07
CA ILE A 7 -2.11 7.44 2.87
C ILE A 7 -2.71 6.04 2.77
N PRO A 8 -2.04 5.10 2.10
CA PRO A 8 -2.56 3.74 1.93
C PRO A 8 -2.88 3.06 3.25
N ARG A 9 -4.04 2.39 3.30
CA ARG A 9 -4.58 1.73 4.50
C ARG A 9 -4.54 0.22 4.34
N GLN A 10 -4.03 -0.45 5.39
CA GLN A 10 -4.01 -1.91 5.50
C GLN A 10 -4.59 -2.33 6.85
N PRO A 11 -5.90 -2.20 7.03
CA PRO A 11 -6.56 -2.32 8.34
C PRO A 11 -6.33 -3.66 9.01
N TYR A 12 -6.29 -4.74 8.24
CA TYR A 12 -6.14 -6.09 8.80
C TYR A 12 -4.72 -6.40 9.32
N HIS A 13 -3.70 -5.66 8.91
CA HIS A 13 -2.34 -5.86 9.43
C HIS A 13 -2.21 -5.51 10.91
N MET A 14 -3.07 -4.63 11.40
CA MET A 14 -3.08 -4.21 12.81
C MET A 14 -3.77 -5.21 13.73
N LEU A 15 -4.68 -6.06 13.21
CA LEU A 15 -5.53 -6.92 14.04
C LEU A 15 -4.77 -8.06 14.75
N LEU A 16 -3.65 -8.52 14.19
CA LEU A 16 -2.94 -9.71 14.67
C LEU A 16 -1.60 -9.40 15.33
N THR A 17 -1.31 -8.14 15.61
CA THR A 17 -0.06 -7.70 16.22
C THR A 17 -0.31 -7.12 17.59
N GLU A 18 0.61 -7.36 18.54
CA GLU A 18 0.57 -6.73 19.86
C GLU A 18 0.74 -5.22 19.75
N GLN A 19 1.59 -4.80 18.81
CA GLN A 19 1.87 -3.41 18.51
C GLN A 19 2.17 -3.25 17.02
N TYR A 20 1.59 -2.24 16.41
CA TYR A 20 1.87 -1.83 15.03
C TYR A 20 2.36 -0.38 15.08
N THR A 21 3.64 -0.18 14.78
CA THR A 21 4.25 1.15 14.73
C THR A 21 4.30 1.62 13.28
N LYS A 22 3.91 2.84 13.01
CA LYS A 22 3.89 3.44 11.68
C LYS A 22 4.50 4.84 11.73
N LYS A 23 5.37 5.16 10.75
CA LYS A 23 5.91 6.50 10.52
C LYS A 23 5.60 6.97 9.11
N ILE A 24 4.78 8.01 9.01
CA ILE A 24 4.40 8.62 7.74
C ILE A 24 5.56 9.49 7.25
N VAL A 25 5.93 9.38 5.97
CA VAL A 25 7.04 10.10 5.35
C VAL A 25 6.56 10.99 4.21
N LEU A 26 5.87 10.45 3.21
CA LEU A 26 5.35 11.12 2.02
C LEU A 26 6.43 11.81 1.18
N GLU A 27 7.65 11.28 1.21
CA GLU A 27 8.82 11.79 0.48
C GLU A 27 9.56 10.66 -0.22
N TYR A 28 10.33 10.97 -1.24
CA TYR A 28 11.18 10.03 -1.98
C TYR A 28 10.41 8.82 -2.55
N GLY A 29 9.14 9.00 -2.90
CA GLY A 29 8.28 7.91 -3.36
C GLY A 29 7.79 6.98 -2.25
N ILE A 30 8.18 7.21 -0.99
CA ILE A 30 7.77 6.43 0.17
C ILE A 30 6.54 7.05 0.80
N SER A 31 5.52 6.23 1.06
CA SER A 31 4.34 6.63 1.84
C SER A 31 4.65 6.58 3.34
N HIS A 32 5.06 5.42 3.83
CA HIS A 32 5.37 5.22 5.24
C HIS A 32 6.24 3.99 5.48
N PHE A 33 6.88 3.98 6.65
CA PHE A 33 7.48 2.80 7.25
C PHE A 33 6.53 2.21 8.29
N TYR A 34 6.60 0.90 8.49
CA TYR A 34 5.88 0.23 9.56
C TYR A 34 6.70 -0.92 10.16
N GLU A 35 6.43 -1.23 11.40
CA GLU A 35 6.93 -2.45 12.00
C GLU A 35 5.87 -3.12 12.88
N CYS A 36 5.94 -4.42 12.96
CA CYS A 36 5.09 -5.20 13.83
C CYS A 36 5.75 -6.52 14.22
N ARG A 37 5.28 -7.07 15.35
CA ARG A 37 5.67 -8.39 15.83
C ARG A 37 4.44 -9.27 15.95
N VAL A 38 4.54 -10.48 15.45
CA VAL A 38 3.49 -11.49 15.61
C VAL A 38 3.76 -12.30 16.88
N SER A 39 2.77 -12.33 17.78
CA SER A 39 2.87 -13.04 19.06
C SER A 39 3.09 -14.53 18.86
N ASN A 40 3.72 -15.18 19.86
CA ASN A 40 3.91 -16.61 19.85
C ASN A 40 2.54 -17.34 19.90
N GLY A 41 2.39 -18.39 19.10
CA GLY A 41 1.15 -19.18 19.03
C GLY A 41 0.11 -18.66 18.06
N VAL A 42 0.32 -17.46 17.46
CA VAL A 42 -0.54 -16.93 16.41
C VAL A 42 0.06 -17.32 15.06
N SER A 43 -0.64 -18.18 14.33
CA SER A 43 -0.35 -18.47 12.90
C SER A 43 -1.61 -18.20 12.11
N GLU A 44 -1.96 -16.93 11.94
CA GLU A 44 -3.19 -16.56 11.27
C GLU A 44 -2.92 -16.01 9.87
N ILE A 45 -3.92 -16.14 9.02
CA ILE A 45 -3.92 -15.55 7.69
C ILE A 45 -4.41 -14.12 7.83
N LYS A 46 -3.54 -13.16 7.51
CA LYS A 46 -3.93 -11.75 7.38
C LYS A 46 -4.46 -11.48 5.98
N THR A 47 -5.41 -10.59 5.89
CA THR A 47 -5.89 -10.10 4.60
C THR A 47 -5.20 -8.77 4.29
N SER A 48 -4.47 -8.71 3.18
CA SER A 48 -4.05 -7.45 2.59
C SER A 48 -5.08 -6.99 1.58
N VAL A 49 -5.35 -5.70 1.55
CA VAL A 49 -6.33 -5.10 0.62
C VAL A 49 -5.64 -4.30 -0.47
N PRO A 50 -6.26 -4.18 -1.67
CA PRO A 50 -5.73 -3.36 -2.74
C PRO A 50 -5.58 -1.89 -2.33
N ASP A 51 -4.42 -1.29 -2.65
CA ASP A 51 -4.14 0.12 -2.39
C ASP A 51 -3.32 0.82 -3.49
N GLY A 52 -2.98 0.08 -4.54
CA GLY A 52 -2.19 0.61 -5.66
C GLY A 52 -0.70 0.76 -5.37
N CYS A 53 -0.21 0.22 -4.26
CA CYS A 53 1.15 0.38 -3.79
C CYS A 53 1.99 -0.87 -3.98
N ILE A 54 3.31 -0.67 -3.96
CA ILE A 54 4.31 -1.72 -3.76
C ILE A 54 4.79 -1.63 -2.32
N ASP A 55 5.12 -2.78 -1.74
CA ASP A 55 5.64 -2.90 -0.38
C ASP A 55 6.95 -3.70 -0.40
N VAL A 56 7.93 -3.28 0.38
CA VAL A 56 9.13 -4.09 0.66
C VAL A 56 9.07 -4.50 2.11
N MET A 57 8.88 -5.79 2.34
CA MET A 57 8.68 -6.36 3.67
C MET A 57 9.88 -7.18 4.08
N PHE A 58 10.62 -6.71 5.07
CA PHE A 58 11.68 -7.43 5.74
C PHE A 58 11.10 -8.25 6.88
N TYR A 59 11.62 -9.46 7.09
CA TYR A 59 11.17 -10.34 8.17
C TYR A 59 12.33 -11.12 8.77
N TRP A 60 12.26 -11.40 10.07
CA TRP A 60 13.23 -12.24 10.76
C TRP A 60 12.59 -12.94 11.95
N SER A 61 13.09 -14.16 12.24
CA SER A 61 12.69 -14.92 13.43
C SER A 61 13.36 -14.33 14.68
N THR A 62 12.75 -14.53 15.86
CA THR A 62 13.28 -14.02 17.13
C THR A 62 14.70 -14.51 17.44
N ASP A 63 15.08 -15.69 16.94
CA ASP A 63 16.43 -16.27 17.09
C ASP A 63 17.38 -15.87 15.95
N TYR A 64 16.95 -15.01 15.01
CA TYR A 64 17.69 -14.54 13.84
C TYR A 64 18.18 -15.63 12.87
N ARG A 65 17.71 -16.88 13.03
CA ARG A 65 18.10 -17.98 12.15
C ARG A 65 17.45 -17.92 10.77
N LYS A 66 16.33 -17.25 10.68
CA LYS A 66 15.60 -17.02 9.43
C LYS A 66 15.36 -15.53 9.27
N MET A 67 15.83 -15.00 8.17
CA MET A 67 15.60 -13.60 7.78
C MET A 67 15.48 -13.49 6.27
N GLY A 68 14.77 -12.53 5.80
CA GLY A 68 14.57 -12.28 4.37
C GLY A 68 13.82 -10.97 4.11
N ALA A 69 13.60 -10.71 2.84
CA ALA A 69 12.74 -9.61 2.40
C ALA A 69 12.04 -10.00 1.10
N ASP A 70 10.80 -9.55 0.98
CA ASP A 70 10.00 -9.71 -0.22
C ASP A 70 9.55 -8.35 -0.74
N VAL A 71 9.59 -8.17 -2.06
CA VAL A 71 8.91 -7.10 -2.77
C VAL A 71 7.50 -7.58 -3.08
N ILE A 72 6.52 -6.97 -2.47
CA ILE A 72 5.11 -7.30 -2.66
C ILE A 72 4.54 -6.31 -3.65
N GLY A 73 4.12 -6.81 -4.79
CA GLY A 73 3.52 -6.00 -5.83
C GLY A 73 2.09 -5.58 -5.49
N THR A 74 1.54 -4.75 -6.35
CA THR A 74 0.19 -4.23 -6.19
C THR A 74 -0.87 -5.32 -6.24
N LEU A 75 -1.78 -5.33 -5.26
CA LEU A 75 -2.92 -6.23 -5.21
C LEU A 75 -4.10 -5.69 -6.00
N LEU A 76 -4.86 -6.56 -6.66
CA LEU A 76 -6.09 -6.24 -7.37
C LEU A 76 -7.34 -6.72 -6.64
N GLN A 77 -7.17 -7.60 -5.67
CA GLN A 77 -8.22 -8.19 -4.83
C GLN A 77 -7.66 -8.47 -3.42
N PRO A 78 -8.50 -8.75 -2.43
CA PRO A 78 -8.04 -9.15 -1.10
C PRO A 78 -7.14 -10.38 -1.20
N HIS A 79 -5.98 -10.32 -0.58
CA HIS A 79 -5.02 -11.42 -0.59
C HIS A 79 -4.72 -11.89 0.82
N ALA A 80 -4.79 -13.21 1.02
CA ALA A 80 -4.46 -13.83 2.30
C ALA A 80 -2.93 -13.91 2.48
N VAL A 81 -2.38 -13.20 3.46
CA VAL A 81 -0.97 -13.23 3.80
C VAL A 81 -0.75 -14.11 5.00
N LYS A 82 0.07 -15.15 4.85
CA LYS A 82 0.46 -16.00 5.96
C LYS A 82 1.57 -15.32 6.75
N VAL A 83 1.31 -15.08 8.03
CA VAL A 83 2.32 -14.58 8.97
C VAL A 83 2.86 -15.72 9.85
N HIS A 84 4.10 -15.58 10.28
CA HIS A 84 4.75 -16.59 11.11
C HIS A 84 4.80 -16.15 12.58
N SER A 85 4.38 -17.04 13.45
CA SER A 85 4.50 -16.86 14.92
C SER A 85 5.93 -16.54 15.34
N GLY A 86 6.10 -15.52 16.18
CA GLY A 86 7.41 -15.11 16.70
C GLY A 86 8.31 -14.36 15.71
N TYR A 87 7.78 -13.99 14.55
CA TYR A 87 8.54 -13.17 13.59
C TYR A 87 8.32 -11.68 13.82
N HIS A 88 9.39 -10.94 13.55
CA HIS A 88 9.36 -9.48 13.37
C HIS A 88 9.22 -9.14 11.89
N TYR A 89 8.50 -8.08 11.63
CA TYR A 89 8.30 -7.53 10.31
C TYR A 89 8.59 -6.03 10.32
N PHE A 90 9.38 -5.58 9.35
CA PHE A 90 9.61 -4.18 9.06
C PHE A 90 9.29 -3.95 7.59
N GLY A 91 8.41 -2.99 7.30
CA GLY A 91 7.97 -2.73 5.94
C GLY A 91 8.18 -1.30 5.50
N VAL A 92 8.37 -1.15 4.21
CA VAL A 92 8.47 0.12 3.49
C VAL A 92 7.40 0.15 2.42
N ARG A 93 6.36 0.95 2.64
CA ARG A 93 5.28 1.10 1.67
C ARG A 93 5.51 2.31 0.80
N PHE A 94 5.52 2.08 -0.50
CA PHE A 94 5.67 3.12 -1.49
C PHE A 94 4.35 3.83 -1.77
N LEU A 95 4.42 5.03 -2.35
CA LEU A 95 3.24 5.74 -2.81
C LEU A 95 2.62 5.00 -4.01
N PRO A 96 1.29 5.12 -4.22
CA PRO A 96 0.63 4.48 -5.34
C PRO A 96 1.29 4.83 -6.68
N GLY A 97 1.56 3.80 -7.50
CA GLY A 97 2.21 3.96 -8.81
C GLY A 97 3.71 4.21 -8.76
N GLN A 98 4.34 4.23 -7.58
CA GLN A 98 5.79 4.32 -7.47
C GLN A 98 6.45 2.96 -7.70
N ARG A 99 7.61 2.97 -8.39
CA ARG A 99 8.41 1.78 -8.65
C ARG A 99 9.45 1.59 -7.54
N PHE A 100 9.67 0.34 -7.17
CA PHE A 100 10.83 -0.01 -6.37
C PHE A 100 12.05 -0.19 -7.30
N LEU A 101 13.14 0.53 -7.01
CA LEU A 101 14.26 0.78 -7.92
C LEU A 101 15.26 -0.37 -8.09
N PHE A 102 15.01 -1.53 -7.52
CA PHE A 102 16.03 -2.57 -7.40
C PHE A 102 15.80 -3.76 -8.32
N ASP A 103 14.77 -3.70 -9.11
CA ASP A 103 14.43 -4.78 -10.03
C ASP A 103 13.91 -4.22 -11.34
N ASP A 104 14.48 -4.68 -12.45
CA ASP A 104 13.99 -4.35 -13.80
C ASP A 104 12.72 -5.12 -14.16
N THR A 105 12.16 -5.87 -13.20
CA THR A 105 10.92 -6.61 -13.38
C THR A 105 9.79 -5.67 -13.80
N PRO A 106 9.10 -5.95 -14.90
CA PRO A 106 7.96 -5.17 -15.34
C PRO A 106 6.87 -5.13 -14.25
N PHE A 107 6.21 -4.00 -14.08
CA PHE A 107 5.10 -3.89 -13.12
C PHE A 107 4.02 -4.96 -13.29
N SER A 108 3.75 -5.36 -14.54
CA SER A 108 2.76 -6.40 -14.84
C SER A 108 3.10 -7.76 -14.22
N GLU A 109 4.38 -8.06 -14.04
CA GLU A 109 4.85 -9.30 -13.41
C GLU A 109 4.85 -9.22 -11.87
N MET A 110 4.83 -8.01 -11.33
CA MET A 110 4.75 -7.77 -9.88
C MET A 110 3.30 -7.77 -9.36
N VAL A 111 2.30 -7.56 -10.25
CA VAL A 111 0.90 -7.52 -9.83
C VAL A 111 0.48 -8.86 -9.23
N GLU A 112 -0.05 -8.81 -7.98
CA GLU A 112 -0.49 -9.99 -7.20
C GLU A 112 0.63 -11.01 -6.88
N HIS A 113 1.90 -10.61 -7.03
CA HIS A 113 3.04 -11.48 -6.70
C HIS A 113 3.91 -10.88 -5.61
N ALA A 114 4.56 -11.74 -4.84
CA ALA A 114 5.66 -11.41 -3.95
C ALA A 114 6.94 -12.00 -4.54
N ILE A 115 7.97 -11.17 -4.70
CA ILE A 115 9.26 -11.56 -5.27
C ILE A 115 10.32 -11.45 -4.18
N PRO A 116 11.04 -12.54 -3.86
CA PRO A 116 12.11 -12.47 -2.87
C PRO A 116 13.20 -11.48 -3.28
N LEU A 117 13.61 -10.63 -2.33
CA LEU A 117 14.69 -9.66 -2.51
C LEU A 117 16.10 -10.29 -2.33
N GLN A 118 16.21 -11.60 -2.29
CA GLN A 118 17.38 -12.29 -1.76
C GLN A 118 18.55 -12.51 -2.74
N ASP A 119 18.32 -12.39 -4.03
CA ASP A 119 19.28 -12.89 -5.04
C ASP A 119 20.50 -12.00 -5.32
N GLN A 120 20.64 -10.85 -4.63
CA GLN A 120 21.78 -9.95 -4.80
C GLN A 120 22.56 -9.77 -3.49
N PRO A 121 23.92 -9.78 -3.51
CA PRO A 121 24.75 -9.62 -2.32
C PRO A 121 24.45 -8.35 -1.51
N GLU A 122 24.15 -7.24 -2.19
CA GLU A 122 23.79 -5.97 -1.55
C GLU A 122 22.50 -6.07 -0.73
N ASN A 123 21.55 -6.87 -1.19
CA ASN A 123 20.27 -7.09 -0.53
C ASN A 123 20.44 -7.93 0.73
N HIS A 124 21.34 -8.92 0.72
CA HIS A 124 21.67 -9.69 1.91
C HIS A 124 22.23 -8.80 3.02
N ALA A 125 23.18 -7.91 2.68
CA ALA A 125 23.74 -6.97 3.65
C ALA A 125 22.69 -6.00 4.22
N LEU A 126 21.74 -5.56 3.39
CA LEU A 126 20.63 -4.73 3.83
C LEU A 126 19.68 -5.49 4.77
N ILE A 127 19.31 -6.74 4.45
CA ILE A 127 18.44 -7.58 5.26
C ILE A 127 19.06 -7.79 6.65
N GLU A 128 20.35 -8.16 6.72
CA GLU A 128 21.05 -8.31 7.98
C GLU A 128 21.09 -7.00 8.78
N LYS A 129 21.44 -5.90 8.14
CA LYS A 129 21.51 -4.59 8.79
C LYS A 129 20.18 -4.15 9.39
N ILE A 130 19.06 -4.40 8.68
CA ILE A 130 17.72 -4.10 9.17
C ILE A 130 17.33 -5.02 10.32
N ALA A 131 17.56 -6.34 10.19
CA ALA A 131 17.22 -7.31 11.24
C ALA A 131 18.00 -7.04 12.55
N MET A 132 19.29 -6.65 12.46
CA MET A 132 20.16 -6.39 13.59
C MET A 132 20.06 -4.98 14.17
N ALA A 133 19.33 -4.07 13.52
CA ALA A 133 19.15 -2.71 14.03
C ALA A 133 18.39 -2.70 15.37
N ALA A 134 18.81 -1.82 16.28
CA ALA A 134 18.33 -1.81 17.66
C ALA A 134 16.84 -1.44 17.78
N ASP A 135 16.36 -0.54 16.93
CA ASP A 135 15.03 0.04 17.02
C ASP A 135 14.46 0.42 15.64
N PHE A 136 13.22 0.87 15.63
CA PHE A 136 12.49 1.25 14.42
C PHE A 136 13.18 2.40 13.66
N GLU A 137 13.65 3.42 14.34
CA GLU A 137 14.33 4.56 13.69
C GLU A 137 15.67 4.14 13.07
N SER A 138 16.40 3.26 13.71
CA SER A 138 17.66 2.69 13.19
C SER A 138 17.41 1.84 11.94
N ARG A 139 16.28 1.11 11.86
CA ARG A 139 15.87 0.36 10.66
C ARG A 139 15.54 1.30 9.51
N ILE A 140 14.79 2.36 9.80
CA ILE A 140 14.49 3.41 8.80
C ILE A 140 15.78 4.01 8.27
N ALA A 141 16.72 4.40 9.16
CA ALA A 141 18.00 4.97 8.77
C ALA A 141 18.82 3.99 7.92
N ALA A 142 18.83 2.69 8.25
CA ALA A 142 19.51 1.66 7.47
C ALA A 142 18.93 1.52 6.06
N PHE A 143 17.60 1.48 5.95
CA PHE A 143 16.93 1.44 4.65
C PHE A 143 17.19 2.70 3.84
N MET A 144 17.01 3.89 4.43
CA MET A 144 17.22 5.17 3.73
C MET A 144 18.66 5.36 3.25
N ALA A 145 19.65 4.92 4.02
CA ALA A 145 21.04 4.97 3.61
C ALA A 145 21.34 4.11 2.35
N PHE A 146 20.58 3.02 2.17
CA PHE A 146 20.68 2.16 0.99
C PHE A 146 19.83 2.68 -0.18
N TYR A 147 18.61 3.15 0.09
CA TYR A 147 17.62 3.52 -0.91
C TYR A 147 17.86 4.91 -1.51
N LEU A 148 18.12 5.93 -0.67
CA LEU A 148 18.14 7.32 -1.10
C LEU A 148 19.20 7.64 -2.17
N PRO A 149 20.45 7.14 -2.09
CA PRO A 149 21.43 7.37 -3.16
C PRO A 149 20.96 6.82 -4.52
N LYS A 150 20.33 5.66 -4.51
CA LYS A 150 19.82 5.02 -5.73
C LYS A 150 18.61 5.78 -6.27
N TYR A 151 17.70 6.21 -5.40
CA TYR A 151 16.55 7.05 -5.78
C TYR A 151 16.97 8.35 -6.42
N LEU A 152 17.97 9.04 -5.87
CA LEU A 152 18.47 10.31 -6.41
C LEU A 152 19.28 10.12 -7.70
N ALA A 153 19.93 8.97 -7.89
CA ALA A 153 20.68 8.65 -9.10
C ALA A 153 19.79 8.19 -10.26
N ASP A 154 18.60 7.67 -9.95
CA ASP A 154 17.69 7.16 -10.97
C ASP A 154 16.96 8.28 -11.70
N LYS A 155 17.51 8.65 -12.86
CA LYS A 155 16.91 9.63 -13.77
C LYS A 155 15.60 9.14 -14.40
N SER A 156 15.33 7.82 -14.38
CA SER A 156 14.09 7.24 -14.91
C SER A 156 12.90 7.45 -13.97
N ASN A 157 13.14 7.65 -12.68
CA ASN A 157 12.11 8.07 -11.72
C ASN A 157 11.58 9.49 -11.98
N ALA A 158 12.40 10.36 -12.58
CA ALA A 158 11.94 11.65 -13.08
C ALA A 158 11.10 11.52 -14.35
N ALA A 159 11.02 10.33 -14.93
CA ALA A 159 10.42 10.02 -16.21
C ALA A 159 9.37 8.90 -16.15
N MET A 160 8.49 8.93 -15.18
CA MET A 160 7.14 8.55 -15.52
C MET A 160 6.77 9.45 -16.69
N ASP A 161 6.50 8.88 -17.89
CA ASP A 161 6.16 9.74 -19.02
C ASP A 161 5.07 10.72 -18.57
N GLY A 162 5.12 11.95 -19.06
CA GLY A 162 4.25 13.02 -18.58
C GLY A 162 2.78 12.64 -18.59
N ILE A 163 2.37 11.70 -19.46
CA ILE A 163 1.01 11.16 -19.57
C ILE A 163 0.63 10.35 -18.36
N SER A 164 1.40 9.31 -18.03
CA SER A 164 1.10 8.40 -16.92
C SER A 164 1.19 9.13 -15.57
N HIS A 165 2.15 10.05 -15.43
CA HIS A 165 2.28 10.88 -14.24
C HIS A 165 1.07 11.81 -14.06
N HIS A 166 0.66 12.51 -15.13
CA HIS A 166 -0.51 13.37 -15.08
C HIS A 166 -1.78 12.58 -14.73
N MET A 167 -1.99 11.43 -15.37
CA MET A 167 -3.12 10.54 -15.04
C MET A 167 -3.10 10.11 -13.57
N LEU A 168 -1.93 9.71 -13.07
CA LEU A 168 -1.79 9.31 -11.67
C LEU A 168 -2.18 10.44 -10.73
N GLN A 169 -1.63 11.65 -10.95
CA GLN A 169 -1.96 12.83 -10.15
C GLN A 169 -3.45 13.17 -10.19
N GLU A 170 -4.06 13.17 -11.37
CA GLU A 170 -5.50 13.45 -11.52
C GLU A 170 -6.37 12.40 -10.80
N ILE A 171 -6.00 11.11 -10.90
CA ILE A 171 -6.72 10.05 -10.19
C ILE A 171 -6.60 10.21 -8.67
N LEU A 172 -5.41 10.50 -8.16
CA LEU A 172 -5.19 10.70 -6.72
C LEU A 172 -5.87 11.97 -6.20
N ASN A 173 -5.70 13.12 -6.89
CA ASN A 173 -6.29 14.40 -6.51
C ASN A 173 -7.82 14.37 -6.50
N ARG A 174 -8.42 13.63 -7.44
CA ARG A 174 -9.89 13.46 -7.51
C ARG A 174 -10.38 12.23 -6.76
N ARG A 175 -9.55 11.65 -5.88
CA ARG A 175 -9.89 10.50 -5.04
C ARG A 175 -10.47 9.31 -5.83
N GLY A 176 -9.97 9.09 -7.07
CA GLY A 176 -10.48 8.06 -7.98
C GLY A 176 -11.79 8.40 -8.68
N ASN A 177 -12.36 9.60 -8.47
CA ASN A 177 -13.59 10.05 -9.12
C ASN A 177 -13.29 10.82 -10.41
N VAL A 178 -12.78 10.12 -11.40
CA VAL A 178 -12.40 10.67 -12.71
C VAL A 178 -12.79 9.72 -13.83
N LYS A 179 -13.27 10.27 -14.94
CA LYS A 179 -13.51 9.50 -16.16
C LYS A 179 -12.26 9.52 -17.04
N ILE A 180 -11.78 8.33 -17.39
CA ILE A 180 -10.58 8.19 -18.21
C ILE A 180 -10.77 8.81 -19.61
N SER A 181 -12.01 8.80 -20.14
CA SER A 181 -12.35 9.48 -21.38
C SER A 181 -12.14 11.00 -21.32
N GLU A 182 -12.50 11.64 -20.19
CA GLU A 182 -12.30 13.09 -19.98
C GLU A 182 -10.80 13.44 -19.89
N LEU A 183 -10.01 12.59 -19.21
CA LEU A 183 -8.55 12.76 -19.17
C LEU A 183 -7.94 12.63 -20.57
N ALA A 184 -8.39 11.63 -21.34
CA ALA A 184 -7.90 11.40 -22.69
C ALA A 184 -8.18 12.60 -23.60
N GLU A 185 -9.40 13.13 -23.56
CA GLU A 185 -9.82 14.31 -24.33
C GLU A 185 -8.98 15.53 -23.93
N GLY A 186 -8.85 15.82 -22.64
CA GLY A 186 -8.05 16.94 -22.13
C GLY A 186 -6.56 16.88 -22.50
N MET A 187 -6.02 15.67 -22.69
CA MET A 187 -4.63 15.44 -23.07
C MET A 187 -4.43 15.32 -24.60
N GLY A 188 -5.51 15.31 -25.39
CA GLY A 188 -5.44 15.19 -26.85
C GLY A 188 -5.09 13.77 -27.35
N TYR A 189 -5.36 12.73 -26.55
CA TYR A 189 -5.08 11.33 -26.91
C TYR A 189 -6.34 10.47 -26.91
N SER A 190 -6.27 9.27 -27.50
CA SER A 190 -7.34 8.28 -27.35
C SER A 190 -7.31 7.63 -25.96
N GLU A 191 -8.50 7.27 -25.41
CA GLU A 191 -8.62 6.54 -24.14
C GLU A 191 -7.80 5.23 -24.16
N ARG A 192 -7.78 4.53 -25.30
CA ARG A 192 -7.00 3.29 -25.46
C ARG A 192 -5.50 3.54 -25.30
N TYR A 193 -4.99 4.62 -25.88
CA TYR A 193 -3.57 4.96 -25.81
C TYR A 193 -3.13 5.28 -24.40
N ILE A 194 -3.81 6.22 -23.72
CA ILE A 194 -3.44 6.60 -22.35
C ILE A 194 -3.63 5.45 -21.34
N SER A 195 -4.67 4.61 -21.56
CA SER A 195 -4.89 3.44 -20.69
C SER A 195 -3.77 2.41 -20.83
N ARG A 196 -3.23 2.21 -22.02
CA ARG A 196 -2.09 1.34 -22.24
C ARG A 196 -0.84 1.90 -21.56
N MET A 197 -0.52 3.18 -21.79
CA MET A 197 0.64 3.83 -21.17
C MET A 197 0.60 3.76 -19.65
N PHE A 198 -0.56 4.03 -19.06
CA PHE A 198 -0.75 3.94 -17.62
C PHE A 198 -0.54 2.50 -17.10
N ALA A 199 -1.12 1.51 -17.76
CA ALA A 199 -0.99 0.11 -17.36
C ALA A 199 0.46 -0.41 -17.50
N GLU A 200 1.21 0.03 -18.51
CA GLU A 200 2.64 -0.30 -18.66
C GLU A 200 3.48 0.26 -17.49
N LYS A 201 3.10 1.41 -16.93
CA LYS A 201 3.82 2.09 -15.85
C LYS A 201 3.37 1.73 -14.44
N THR A 202 2.16 1.20 -14.27
CA THR A 202 1.60 0.88 -12.94
C THR A 202 1.23 -0.60 -12.78
N GLY A 203 1.25 -1.36 -13.86
CA GLY A 203 0.74 -2.74 -13.89
C GLY A 203 -0.78 -2.86 -13.85
N ILE A 204 -1.51 -1.75 -13.70
CA ILE A 204 -2.95 -1.73 -13.45
C ILE A 204 -3.67 -0.90 -14.48
N ALA A 205 -4.80 -1.39 -15.02
CA ALA A 205 -5.66 -0.60 -15.87
C ALA A 205 -6.23 0.62 -15.10
N PRO A 206 -6.26 1.84 -15.69
CA PRO A 206 -6.61 3.07 -14.96
C PRO A 206 -8.01 3.03 -14.35
N LYS A 207 -9.01 2.41 -14.99
CA LYS A 207 -10.34 2.23 -14.42
C LYS A 207 -10.33 1.38 -13.14
N LYS A 208 -9.52 0.31 -13.09
CA LYS A 208 -9.35 -0.51 -11.90
C LYS A 208 -8.61 0.27 -10.82
N PHE A 209 -7.59 1.03 -11.19
CA PHE A 209 -6.85 1.90 -10.28
C PHE A 209 -7.75 2.95 -9.63
N CYS A 210 -8.62 3.64 -10.42
CA CYS A 210 -9.61 4.57 -9.88
C CYS A 210 -10.51 3.92 -8.82
N ARG A 211 -10.99 2.69 -9.07
CA ARG A 211 -11.81 1.95 -8.09
C ARG A 211 -11.05 1.64 -6.80
N ILE A 212 -9.78 1.23 -6.92
CA ILE A 212 -8.91 0.98 -5.76
C ILE A 212 -8.72 2.27 -4.95
N ILE A 213 -8.45 3.40 -5.60
CA ILE A 213 -8.26 4.69 -4.91
C ILE A 213 -9.56 5.14 -4.23
N ARG A 214 -10.73 5.00 -4.86
CA ARG A 214 -12.01 5.27 -4.19
C ARG A 214 -12.21 4.39 -2.95
N PHE A 215 -11.92 3.09 -3.07
CA PHE A 215 -12.01 2.17 -1.94
C PHE A 215 -11.06 2.58 -0.79
N GLN A 216 -9.84 2.99 -1.07
CA GLN A 216 -8.90 3.46 -0.07
C GLN A 216 -9.36 4.76 0.62
N ASN A 217 -9.96 5.68 -0.13
CA ASN A 217 -10.59 6.86 0.46
C ASN A 217 -11.79 6.49 1.34
N ALA A 218 -12.60 5.49 0.93
CA ALA A 218 -13.69 4.98 1.76
C ALA A 218 -13.18 4.37 3.08
N LEU A 219 -12.08 3.60 3.04
CA LEU A 219 -11.44 3.10 4.26
C LEU A 219 -10.99 4.23 5.17
N GLN A 220 -10.39 5.26 4.61
CA GLN A 220 -9.96 6.44 5.37
C GLN A 220 -11.12 7.13 6.06
N GLU A 221 -12.20 7.41 5.35
CA GLU A 221 -13.41 8.04 5.91
C GLU A 221 -14.02 7.19 7.04
N ILE A 222 -14.09 5.87 6.84
CA ILE A 222 -14.61 4.95 7.86
C ILE A 222 -13.73 4.98 9.12
N GLU A 223 -12.42 4.87 8.98
CA GLU A 223 -11.49 4.85 10.11
C GLU A 223 -11.45 6.19 10.86
N GLU A 224 -11.55 7.32 10.16
CA GLU A 224 -11.37 8.65 10.75
C GLU A 224 -12.69 9.26 11.30
N LYS A 225 -13.82 8.99 10.63
CA LYS A 225 -15.07 9.72 10.91
C LYS A 225 -16.24 8.83 11.27
N CYS A 226 -16.29 7.63 10.75
CA CYS A 226 -17.50 6.81 10.74
C CYS A 226 -17.35 5.49 11.53
N ILE A 227 -16.29 5.33 12.31
CA ILE A 227 -16.04 4.10 13.05
C ILE A 227 -17.20 3.73 14.00
N ASP A 228 -17.89 4.72 14.53
CA ASP A 228 -19.05 4.50 15.41
C ASP A 228 -20.39 4.39 14.65
N HIS A 229 -20.52 5.11 13.54
CA HIS A 229 -21.74 5.21 12.75
C HIS A 229 -21.39 5.28 11.24
N TYR A 230 -21.05 4.12 10.65
CA TYR A 230 -20.67 4.07 9.24
C TYR A 230 -21.78 4.59 8.30
N GLU A 231 -23.06 4.47 8.72
CA GLU A 231 -24.23 4.99 8.01
C GLU A 231 -24.22 6.52 7.82
N LEU A 232 -23.40 7.22 8.60
CA LEU A 232 -23.19 8.67 8.48
C LEU A 232 -22.09 9.04 7.47
N CYS A 233 -21.39 8.06 6.89
CA CYS A 233 -20.40 8.33 5.85
C CYS A 233 -21.11 8.86 4.59
N ASP A 234 -20.76 10.05 4.16
CA ASP A 234 -21.25 10.58 2.88
C ASP A 234 -20.53 9.88 1.72
N ILE A 235 -21.15 8.82 1.22
CA ILE A 235 -20.61 8.01 0.10
C ILE A 235 -20.49 8.82 -1.20
N SER A 236 -21.26 9.90 -1.35
CA SER A 236 -21.19 10.77 -2.52
C SER A 236 -19.89 11.58 -2.54
N GLU A 237 -19.40 12.04 -1.36
CA GLU A 237 -18.12 12.72 -1.24
C GLU A 237 -16.93 11.80 -1.58
N ILE A 238 -17.11 10.47 -1.38
CA ILE A 238 -16.09 9.46 -1.71
C ILE A 238 -16.11 9.13 -3.22
N GLY A 239 -17.12 9.62 -3.97
CA GLY A 239 -17.22 9.42 -5.41
C GLY A 239 -17.96 8.15 -5.84
N TYR A 240 -18.83 7.61 -4.97
CA TYR A 240 -19.75 6.54 -5.33
C TYR A 240 -21.09 7.12 -5.78
N TYR A 241 -21.67 6.52 -6.81
CA TYR A 241 -22.96 6.96 -7.38
C TYR A 241 -24.13 6.65 -6.45
N ASP A 242 -24.10 5.48 -5.83
CA ASP A 242 -25.11 5.01 -4.89
C ASP A 242 -24.53 4.02 -3.88
N GLU A 243 -25.33 3.66 -2.88
CA GLU A 243 -24.93 2.73 -1.82
C GLU A 243 -24.65 1.32 -2.35
N ALA A 244 -25.39 0.86 -3.35
CA ALA A 244 -25.21 -0.47 -3.94
C ALA A 244 -23.83 -0.58 -4.63
N HIS A 245 -23.42 0.47 -5.35
CA HIS A 245 -22.10 0.57 -5.97
C HIS A 245 -20.99 0.58 -4.92
N PHE A 246 -21.17 1.35 -3.84
CA PHE A 246 -20.23 1.39 -2.72
C PHE A 246 -20.07 0.01 -2.07
N ILE A 247 -21.19 -0.63 -1.66
CA ILE A 247 -21.18 -1.94 -1.02
C ILE A 247 -20.53 -3.00 -1.93
N HIS A 248 -20.79 -2.94 -3.23
CA HIS A 248 -20.21 -3.86 -4.21
C HIS A 248 -18.69 -3.72 -4.29
N ASP A 249 -18.18 -2.50 -4.45
CA ASP A 249 -16.74 -2.23 -4.52
C ASP A 249 -16.06 -2.55 -3.20
N PHE A 250 -16.67 -2.17 -2.08
CA PHE A 250 -16.13 -2.45 -0.75
C PHE A 250 -15.98 -3.96 -0.51
N LYS A 251 -17.01 -4.77 -0.82
CA LYS A 251 -16.92 -6.23 -0.73
C LYS A 251 -15.88 -6.81 -1.68
N THR A 252 -15.77 -6.26 -2.88
CA THR A 252 -14.79 -6.72 -3.88
C THR A 252 -13.36 -6.54 -3.38
N PHE A 253 -13.05 -5.42 -2.69
CA PHE A 253 -11.70 -5.07 -2.29
C PHE A 253 -11.35 -5.41 -0.83
N SER A 254 -12.33 -5.54 0.05
CA SER A 254 -12.10 -5.92 1.46
C SER A 254 -12.42 -7.39 1.77
N GLY A 255 -13.18 -8.06 0.88
CA GLY A 255 -13.67 -9.41 1.12
C GLY A 255 -14.92 -9.46 2.01
N GLN A 256 -15.43 -8.34 2.53
CA GLN A 256 -16.59 -8.28 3.42
C GLN A 256 -17.41 -7.01 3.27
N SER A 257 -18.60 -6.98 3.88
CA SER A 257 -19.45 -5.78 3.84
C SER A 257 -18.91 -4.66 4.72
N PRO A 258 -19.21 -3.38 4.41
CA PRO A 258 -18.80 -2.24 5.26
C PRO A 258 -19.24 -2.40 6.71
N VAL A 259 -20.47 -2.83 6.96
CA VAL A 259 -21.01 -3.05 8.31
C VAL A 259 -20.18 -4.09 9.08
N LYS A 260 -19.91 -5.23 8.44
CA LYS A 260 -19.08 -6.26 9.08
C LYS A 260 -17.67 -5.74 9.36
N PHE A 261 -17.07 -5.03 8.41
CA PHE A 261 -15.75 -4.42 8.56
C PHE A 261 -15.70 -3.49 9.78
N VAL A 262 -16.65 -2.56 9.91
CA VAL A 262 -16.73 -1.63 11.06
C VAL A 262 -16.90 -2.39 12.39
N ASN A 263 -17.74 -3.43 12.41
CA ASN A 263 -17.92 -4.25 13.62
C ASN A 263 -16.64 -4.97 14.02
N ASP A 264 -15.90 -5.53 13.05
CA ASP A 264 -14.60 -6.16 13.30
C ASP A 264 -13.58 -5.14 13.86
N LEU A 265 -13.52 -3.92 13.31
CA LEU A 265 -12.69 -2.82 13.82
C LEU A 265 -13.00 -2.47 15.28
N LYS A 266 -14.29 -2.38 15.64
CA LYS A 266 -14.75 -2.07 17.00
C LYS A 266 -14.40 -3.18 18.00
N GLN A 267 -14.66 -4.44 17.63
CA GLN A 267 -14.41 -5.59 18.52
C GLN A 267 -12.93 -5.76 18.85
N GLU A 268 -12.05 -5.51 17.89
CA GLU A 268 -10.62 -5.76 18.04
C GLU A 268 -9.84 -4.60 18.67
N ARG A 269 -10.48 -3.50 19.06
CA ARG A 269 -9.83 -2.29 19.60
C ARG A 269 -8.63 -1.84 18.78
N MET A 270 -8.77 -1.83 17.47
CA MET A 270 -7.68 -1.69 16.51
C MET A 270 -6.87 -0.40 16.71
N MET A 271 -7.53 0.70 17.07
CA MET A 271 -6.88 2.01 17.26
C MET A 271 -5.96 2.05 18.48
N GLU A 272 -6.18 1.20 19.49
CA GLU A 272 -5.33 1.15 20.68
C GLU A 272 -3.96 0.50 20.41
N ARG A 273 -3.85 -0.31 19.34
CA ARG A 273 -2.62 -1.02 18.94
C ARG A 273 -1.74 -0.23 17.97
N LEU A 274 -2.29 0.82 17.37
CA LEU A 274 -1.60 1.66 16.39
C LEU A 274 -0.81 2.77 17.07
N LYS A 275 0.51 2.79 16.85
CA LYS A 275 1.37 3.91 17.22
C LYS A 275 1.84 4.63 15.96
N ILE A 276 1.43 5.89 15.79
CA ILE A 276 1.90 6.78 14.70
C ILE A 276 2.99 7.69 15.27
N LEU A 277 4.15 7.70 14.62
CA LEU A 277 5.32 8.51 14.97
C LEU A 277 5.48 9.67 14.01
#